data_a5de54afabaa41995f221ec0a0d9ab8b
#
_entry.id   a5de54afabaa41995f221ec0a0d9ab8b
#
_cell.length_a   1.000
_cell.length_b   1.000
_cell.length_c   1.000
_cell.angle_alpha   90.00
_cell.angle_beta   90.00
_cell.angle_gamma   90.00
#
_symmetry.space_group_name_H-M   'P 1'
#
loop_
_entity.id
_entity.type
_entity.pdbx_description
1 polymer ?
#
loop_
_entity_poly.entity_id
_entity_poly.type
_entity_poly.pdbx_seq_one_letter_code
_entity_poly.pdbx_strand_id
1 'polypeptide(L)'
;MVGHYAAWNYFQSIDTDVNKKFVAAFKKRYGADRVTSDVIAAAYNSVYLWANAVRESGNTDVQQVRNALRQQSLNAPEGIIAVDPATQHTWRPVYIAKIQKTGQFDIVWNSNGSVRPVPYPITRSKSDWNAFVSDLYQRWGGWANTATTTPKEAATDD
;
A
#
# COMPACT_ATOMS: atom_id res chain seq x y z
N MET A 1 -2.20 23.64 -3.64
CA MET A 1 -1.38 22.71 -2.79
C MET A 1 0.11 22.76 -3.13
N VAL A 2 0.56 23.56 -4.12
CA VAL A 2 2.00 23.72 -4.43
C VAL A 2 2.77 24.20 -3.19
N GLY A 3 3.92 23.61 -2.94
CA GLY A 3 4.75 23.92 -1.78
C GLY A 3 4.44 23.15 -0.49
N HIS A 4 3.28 22.48 -0.40
CA HIS A 4 2.96 21.56 0.70
C HIS A 4 3.79 20.28 0.62
N TYR A 5 3.85 19.54 1.72
CA TYR A 5 4.59 18.29 1.84
C TYR A 5 3.63 17.10 1.93
N ALA A 6 4.09 15.95 1.42
CA ALA A 6 3.44 14.66 1.58
C ALA A 6 4.46 13.63 2.07
N ALA A 7 4.03 12.72 2.94
CA ALA A 7 4.83 11.59 3.41
C ALA A 7 4.20 10.29 2.89
N TRP A 8 4.95 9.52 2.10
CA TRP A 8 4.49 8.27 1.47
C TRP A 8 5.64 7.28 1.30
N ASN A 9 5.33 6.06 0.93
CA ASN A 9 6.35 5.05 0.67
C ASN A 9 6.86 5.09 -0.78
N TYR A 10 6.11 5.69 -1.70
CA TYR A 10 6.47 5.79 -3.11
C TYR A 10 6.07 7.14 -3.69
N PHE A 11 6.97 7.71 -4.50
CA PHE A 11 6.70 8.82 -5.42
C PHE A 11 7.25 8.47 -6.81
N GLN A 12 6.56 8.86 -7.88
CA GLN A 12 7.03 8.64 -9.25
C GLN A 12 8.42 9.23 -9.51
N SER A 13 8.79 10.27 -8.80
CA SER A 13 10.08 10.97 -8.91
C SER A 13 11.26 10.29 -8.20
N ILE A 14 11.08 9.12 -7.60
CA ILE A 14 12.18 8.34 -7.01
C ILE A 14 13.21 8.00 -8.09
N ASP A 15 14.46 8.42 -7.86
CA ASP A 15 15.57 8.25 -8.81
C ASP A 15 16.30 6.91 -8.60
N THR A 16 15.63 5.81 -8.99
CA THR A 16 16.23 4.47 -9.06
C THR A 16 16.01 3.87 -10.44
N ASP A 17 16.92 3.01 -10.89
CA ASP A 17 16.78 2.32 -12.18
C ASP A 17 15.54 1.42 -12.22
N VAL A 18 15.19 0.80 -11.09
CA VAL A 18 13.98 -0.03 -10.96
C VAL A 18 12.74 0.82 -11.16
N ASN A 19 12.68 1.99 -10.53
CA ASN A 19 11.54 2.91 -10.70
C ASN A 19 11.46 3.45 -12.14
N LYS A 20 12.57 3.86 -12.73
CA LYS A 20 12.60 4.32 -14.14
C LYS A 20 12.01 3.27 -15.08
N LYS A 21 12.40 2.00 -14.92
CA LYS A 21 11.85 0.88 -15.71
C LYS A 21 10.36 0.66 -15.44
N PHE A 22 9.94 0.70 -14.19
CA PHE A 22 8.55 0.56 -13.80
C PHE A 22 7.67 1.67 -14.39
N VAL A 23 8.07 2.94 -14.25
CA VAL A 23 7.34 4.09 -14.81
C VAL A 23 7.27 4.02 -16.33
N ALA A 24 8.38 3.68 -16.99
CA ALA A 24 8.42 3.54 -18.46
C ALA A 24 7.47 2.43 -18.94
N ALA A 25 7.48 1.27 -18.30
CA ALA A 25 6.58 0.15 -18.63
C ALA A 25 5.11 0.51 -18.39
N PHE A 26 4.81 1.19 -17.29
CA PHE A 26 3.47 1.66 -16.96
C PHE A 26 2.95 2.64 -18.01
N LYS A 27 3.74 3.66 -18.36
CA LYS A 27 3.36 4.64 -19.38
C LYS A 27 3.22 4.03 -20.78
N LYS A 28 4.07 3.08 -21.13
CA LYS A 28 3.96 2.33 -22.41
C LYS A 28 2.63 1.57 -22.49
N ARG A 29 2.14 1.03 -21.36
CA ARG A 29 0.92 0.22 -21.32
C ARG A 29 -0.36 1.04 -21.23
N TYR A 30 -0.34 2.15 -20.49
CA TYR A 30 -1.55 2.88 -20.09
C TYR A 30 -1.64 4.31 -20.65
N GLY A 31 -0.58 4.82 -21.30
CA GLY A 31 -0.51 6.16 -21.87
C GLY A 31 0.63 7.01 -21.30
N ALA A 32 1.26 7.82 -22.13
CA ALA A 32 2.44 8.61 -21.77
C ALA A 32 2.16 9.71 -20.73
N ASP A 33 0.92 10.19 -20.68
CA ASP A 33 0.40 11.20 -19.74
C ASP A 33 0.02 10.60 -18.36
N ARG A 34 -0.07 9.27 -18.25
CA ARG A 34 -0.45 8.59 -17.00
C ARG A 34 0.68 8.67 -15.99
N VAL A 35 0.29 8.77 -14.71
CA VAL A 35 1.21 8.84 -13.57
C VAL A 35 1.03 7.63 -12.65
N THR A 36 2.14 7.20 -12.05
CA THR A 36 2.15 6.17 -11.03
C THR A 36 1.93 6.77 -9.63
N SER A 37 1.44 5.95 -8.72
CA SER A 37 1.18 6.34 -7.33
C SER A 37 1.65 5.24 -6.36
N ASP A 38 1.68 5.54 -5.06
CA ASP A 38 2.02 4.55 -4.03
C ASP A 38 1.13 3.30 -4.09
N VAL A 39 -0.17 3.48 -4.31
CA VAL A 39 -1.13 2.37 -4.42
C VAL A 39 -0.82 1.48 -5.64
N ILE A 40 -0.46 2.10 -6.77
CA ILE A 40 -0.08 1.37 -8.00
C ILE A 40 1.23 0.60 -7.77
N ALA A 41 2.23 1.22 -7.14
CA ALA A 41 3.47 0.56 -6.80
C ALA A 41 3.24 -0.61 -5.82
N ALA A 42 2.41 -0.42 -4.80
CA ALA A 42 2.05 -1.48 -3.86
C ALA A 42 1.36 -2.68 -4.55
N ALA A 43 0.42 -2.41 -5.46
CA ALA A 43 -0.24 -3.47 -6.24
C ALA A 43 0.76 -4.21 -7.15
N TYR A 44 1.66 -3.49 -7.82
CA TYR A 44 2.74 -4.08 -8.61
C TYR A 44 3.64 -4.99 -7.75
N ASN A 45 4.10 -4.50 -6.61
CA ASN A 45 4.98 -5.23 -5.70
C ASN A 45 4.33 -6.51 -5.15
N SER A 46 3.03 -6.45 -4.82
CA SER A 46 2.31 -7.60 -4.25
C SER A 46 2.24 -8.79 -5.21
N VAL A 47 2.10 -8.52 -6.52
CA VAL A 47 2.13 -9.58 -7.55
C VAL A 47 3.49 -10.25 -7.62
N TYR A 48 4.58 -9.47 -7.57
CA TYR A 48 5.94 -10.04 -7.61
C TYR A 48 6.29 -10.81 -6.34
N LEU A 49 5.94 -10.29 -5.17
CA LEU A 49 6.12 -11.00 -3.89
C LEU A 49 5.36 -12.33 -3.90
N TRP A 50 4.11 -12.32 -4.36
CA TRP A 50 3.32 -13.54 -4.51
C TRP A 50 3.96 -14.52 -5.50
N ALA A 51 4.37 -14.06 -6.68
CA ALA A 51 4.99 -14.91 -7.70
C ALA A 51 6.31 -15.53 -7.20
N ASN A 52 7.10 -14.79 -6.43
CA ASN A 52 8.31 -15.32 -5.80
C ASN A 52 7.95 -16.40 -4.76
N ALA A 53 6.95 -16.17 -3.93
CA ALA A 53 6.48 -17.15 -2.95
C ALA A 53 5.95 -18.43 -3.61
N VAL A 54 5.24 -18.33 -4.75
CA VAL A 54 4.78 -19.48 -5.54
C VAL A 54 5.96 -20.26 -6.11
N ARG A 55 6.99 -19.57 -6.64
CA ARG A 55 8.20 -20.24 -7.15
C ARG A 55 8.93 -20.99 -6.03
N GLU A 56 9.03 -20.39 -4.85
CA GLU A 56 9.69 -21.00 -3.70
C GLU A 56 8.90 -22.21 -3.16
N SER A 57 7.58 -22.09 -3.05
CA SER A 57 6.73 -23.20 -2.58
C SER A 57 6.55 -24.32 -3.62
N GLY A 58 6.82 -24.04 -4.89
CA GLY A 58 6.63 -24.98 -6.00
C GLY A 58 5.18 -25.29 -6.36
N ASN A 59 4.21 -24.60 -5.75
CA ASN A 59 2.78 -24.80 -5.99
C ASN A 59 1.96 -23.55 -5.63
N THR A 60 0.64 -23.60 -5.79
CA THR A 60 -0.29 -22.51 -5.51
C THR A 60 -1.18 -22.77 -4.28
N ASP A 61 -0.83 -23.76 -3.45
CA ASP A 61 -1.53 -24.00 -2.19
C ASP A 61 -1.43 -22.79 -1.29
N VAL A 62 -2.58 -22.33 -0.79
CA VAL A 62 -2.67 -21.07 -0.04
C VAL A 62 -1.78 -21.05 1.20
N GLN A 63 -1.72 -22.16 1.94
CA GLN A 63 -0.95 -22.22 3.17
C GLN A 63 0.56 -22.25 2.89
N GLN A 64 0.98 -23.00 1.87
CA GLN A 64 2.39 -23.08 1.48
C GLN A 64 2.89 -21.76 0.91
N VAL A 65 2.15 -21.14 0.00
CA VAL A 65 2.48 -19.81 -0.54
C VAL A 65 2.51 -18.76 0.56
N ARG A 66 1.55 -18.77 1.50
CA ARG A 66 1.53 -17.85 2.64
C ARG A 66 2.76 -18.03 3.56
N ASN A 67 3.22 -19.25 3.76
CA ASN A 67 4.43 -19.51 4.54
C ASN A 67 5.68 -18.99 3.81
N ALA A 68 5.82 -19.29 2.51
CA ALA A 68 6.91 -18.79 1.69
C ALA A 68 6.90 -17.25 1.58
N LEU A 69 5.73 -16.63 1.50
CA LEU A 69 5.57 -15.17 1.41
C LEU A 69 6.21 -14.43 2.59
N ARG A 70 6.21 -15.01 3.78
CA ARG A 70 6.82 -14.42 4.98
C ARG A 70 8.33 -14.21 4.90
N GLN A 71 9.00 -14.84 3.95
CA GLN A 71 10.44 -14.75 3.74
C GLN A 71 10.81 -13.93 2.49
N GLN A 72 9.81 -13.39 1.80
CA GLN A 72 10.04 -12.68 0.55
C GLN A 72 10.57 -11.28 0.76
N SER A 73 11.47 -10.90 -0.12
CA SER A 73 11.92 -9.53 -0.34
C SER A 73 11.91 -9.21 -1.84
N LEU A 74 11.92 -7.93 -2.16
CA LEU A 74 11.91 -7.46 -3.53
C LEU A 74 12.71 -6.16 -3.64
N ASN A 75 13.52 -6.04 -4.70
CA ASN A 75 14.05 -4.76 -5.13
C ASN A 75 12.93 -4.05 -5.92
N ALA A 76 12.14 -3.24 -5.22
CA ALA A 76 10.95 -2.58 -5.71
C ALA A 76 11.25 -1.17 -6.28
N PRO A 77 10.31 -0.52 -6.98
CA PRO A 77 10.46 0.84 -7.47
C PRO A 77 10.86 1.84 -6.38
N GLU A 78 10.33 1.69 -5.18
CA GLU A 78 10.64 2.52 -4.01
C GLU A 78 11.94 2.15 -3.29
N GLY A 79 12.56 1.05 -3.62
CA GLY A 79 13.73 0.50 -2.93
C GLY A 79 13.51 -0.93 -2.46
N ILE A 80 14.39 -1.45 -1.63
CA ILE A 80 14.25 -2.82 -1.10
C ILE A 80 13.07 -2.86 -0.13
N ILE A 81 12.17 -3.80 -0.36
CA ILE A 81 11.05 -4.11 0.53
C ILE A 81 11.14 -5.56 0.99
N ALA A 82 10.57 -5.87 2.16
CA ALA A 82 10.52 -7.24 2.68
C ALA A 82 9.23 -7.47 3.47
N VAL A 83 8.73 -8.69 3.44
CA VAL A 83 7.56 -9.06 4.25
C VAL A 83 8.02 -9.31 5.70
N ASP A 84 7.40 -8.64 6.67
CA ASP A 84 7.64 -8.92 8.08
C ASP A 84 6.99 -10.27 8.45
N PRO A 85 7.77 -11.26 8.92
CA PRO A 85 7.27 -12.61 9.15
C PRO A 85 6.25 -12.69 10.30
N ALA A 86 6.30 -11.75 11.24
CA ALA A 86 5.42 -11.73 12.40
C ALA A 86 4.06 -11.10 12.11
N THR A 87 4.06 -10.03 11.33
CA THR A 87 2.86 -9.21 11.10
C THR A 87 2.30 -9.36 9.69
N GLN A 88 3.09 -9.88 8.75
CA GLN A 88 2.80 -9.97 7.31
C GLN A 88 2.60 -8.58 6.64
N HIS A 89 2.96 -7.51 7.32
CA HIS A 89 3.10 -6.19 6.72
C HIS A 89 4.45 -6.08 6.02
N THR A 90 4.61 -5.08 5.20
CA THR A 90 5.83 -4.91 4.41
C THR A 90 6.73 -3.84 5.01
N TRP A 91 8.00 -4.16 5.25
CA TRP A 91 9.05 -3.17 5.47
C TRP A 91 9.20 -2.35 4.19
N ARG A 92 9.11 -1.05 4.28
CA ARG A 92 9.20 -0.14 3.13
C ARG A 92 9.96 1.11 3.50
N PRO A 93 10.69 1.74 2.56
CA PRO A 93 11.23 3.07 2.79
C PRO A 93 10.10 4.10 2.93
N VAL A 94 10.40 5.19 3.61
CA VAL A 94 9.52 6.35 3.77
C VAL A 94 10.19 7.55 3.14
N TYR A 95 9.40 8.34 2.41
CA TYR A 95 9.83 9.57 1.76
C TYR A 95 8.96 10.73 2.20
N ILE A 96 9.58 11.91 2.34
CA ILE A 96 8.86 13.18 2.42
C ILE A 96 9.18 13.95 1.15
N ALA A 97 8.15 14.43 0.47
CA ALA A 97 8.32 15.15 -0.78
C ALA A 97 7.43 16.39 -0.85
N LYS A 98 7.92 17.41 -1.56
CA LYS A 98 7.27 18.70 -1.75
C LYS A 98 6.53 18.74 -3.07
N ILE A 99 5.28 19.19 -3.06
CA ILE A 99 4.43 19.29 -4.25
C ILE A 99 4.92 20.44 -5.14
N GLN A 100 5.20 20.12 -6.42
CA GLN A 100 5.65 21.06 -7.44
C GLN A 100 4.48 21.62 -8.27
N LYS A 101 4.74 22.72 -8.98
CA LYS A 101 3.77 23.34 -9.93
C LYS A 101 3.35 22.37 -11.05
N THR A 102 4.21 21.44 -11.42
CA THR A 102 3.97 20.41 -12.43
C THR A 102 3.03 19.29 -11.96
N GLY A 103 2.62 19.29 -10.69
CA GLY A 103 1.88 18.19 -10.06
C GLY A 103 2.77 17.01 -9.64
N GLN A 104 4.07 17.07 -9.91
CA GLN A 104 5.05 16.09 -9.45
C GLN A 104 5.60 16.46 -8.06
N PHE A 105 6.48 15.63 -7.53
CA PHE A 105 7.02 15.75 -6.19
C PHE A 105 8.55 15.78 -6.19
N ASP A 106 9.14 16.72 -5.45
CA ASP A 106 10.56 16.71 -5.13
C ASP A 106 10.79 16.02 -3.79
N ILE A 107 11.58 14.97 -3.78
CA ILE A 107 11.94 14.27 -2.54
C ILE A 107 12.91 15.14 -1.76
N VAL A 108 12.51 15.53 -0.55
CA VAL A 108 13.31 16.38 0.34
C VAL A 108 13.90 15.59 1.50
N TRP A 109 13.38 14.41 1.77
CA TRP A 109 13.89 13.51 2.80
C TRP A 109 13.49 12.05 2.49
N ASN A 110 14.31 11.10 2.95
CA ASN A 110 13.98 9.68 2.96
C ASN A 110 14.55 8.99 4.21
N SER A 111 14.04 7.82 4.53
CA SER A 111 14.46 7.04 5.71
C SER A 111 15.82 6.33 5.55
N ASN A 112 16.51 6.46 4.41
CA ASN A 112 17.77 5.77 4.07
C ASN A 112 17.71 4.24 4.23
N GLY A 113 16.52 3.66 4.10
CA GLY A 113 16.28 2.22 4.21
C GLY A 113 14.85 1.92 4.56
N SER A 114 14.53 0.63 4.59
CA SER A 114 13.18 0.18 4.90
C SER A 114 12.88 0.30 6.39
N VAL A 115 11.74 0.89 6.71
CA VAL A 115 11.23 1.05 8.08
C VAL A 115 10.39 -0.16 8.46
N ARG A 116 10.58 -0.65 9.68
CA ARG A 116 9.80 -1.77 10.20
C ARG A 116 8.32 -1.38 10.33
N PRO A 117 7.39 -2.22 9.87
CA PRO A 117 5.96 -1.98 10.08
C PRO A 117 5.59 -2.10 11.57
N VAL A 118 4.78 -1.16 12.04
CA VAL A 118 4.23 -1.17 13.40
C VAL A 118 2.71 -1.18 13.31
N PRO A 119 2.07 -2.35 13.26
CA PRO A 119 0.61 -2.47 13.08
C PRO A 119 -0.20 -1.83 14.21
N TYR A 120 0.41 -1.76 15.39
CA TYR A 120 -0.17 -1.10 16.57
C TYR A 120 0.72 0.08 16.96
N PRO A 121 0.41 1.31 16.53
CA PRO A 121 1.16 2.50 16.91
C PRO A 121 1.30 2.62 18.45
N ILE A 122 2.49 2.99 18.90
CA ILE A 122 2.88 2.99 20.32
C ILE A 122 2.12 4.00 21.20
N THR A 123 1.28 4.84 20.60
CA THR A 123 0.45 5.83 21.30
C THR A 123 -0.63 5.20 22.18
N ARG A 124 -0.91 3.91 21.99
CA ARG A 124 -1.83 3.10 22.78
C ARG A 124 -1.29 1.69 22.91
N SER A 125 -1.72 0.98 23.97
CA SER A 125 -1.46 -0.45 24.09
C SER A 125 -2.18 -1.24 22.98
N LYS A 126 -1.73 -2.48 22.70
CA LYS A 126 -2.43 -3.38 21.79
C LYS A 126 -3.86 -3.67 22.21
N SER A 127 -4.10 -3.81 23.51
CA SER A 127 -5.44 -4.01 24.07
C SER A 127 -6.36 -2.82 23.81
N ASP A 128 -5.86 -1.58 23.98
CA ASP A 128 -6.64 -0.37 23.74
C ASP A 128 -6.95 -0.19 22.22
N TRP A 129 -5.99 -0.55 21.35
CA TRP A 129 -6.26 -0.56 19.91
C TRP A 129 -7.32 -1.59 19.53
N ASN A 130 -7.27 -2.79 20.11
CA ASN A 130 -8.28 -3.82 19.87
C ASN A 130 -9.65 -3.39 20.39
N ALA A 131 -9.71 -2.78 21.57
CA ALA A 131 -10.95 -2.22 22.14
C ALA A 131 -11.52 -1.12 21.24
N PHE A 132 -10.67 -0.20 20.75
CA PHE A 132 -11.08 0.85 19.83
C PHE A 132 -11.64 0.29 18.51
N VAL A 133 -10.97 -0.71 17.91
CA VAL A 133 -11.43 -1.35 16.66
C VAL A 133 -12.74 -2.12 16.90
N SER A 134 -12.88 -2.79 18.07
CA SER A 134 -14.10 -3.48 18.43
C SER A 134 -15.29 -2.52 18.63
N ASP A 135 -15.05 -1.36 19.26
CA ASP A 135 -16.04 -0.31 19.42
C ASP A 135 -16.47 0.29 18.06
N LEU A 136 -15.50 0.53 17.14
CA LEU A 136 -15.83 0.94 15.77
C LEU A 136 -16.70 -0.10 15.06
N TYR A 137 -16.37 -1.37 15.19
CA TYR A 137 -17.13 -2.47 14.59
C TYR A 137 -18.59 -2.45 15.07
N GLN A 138 -18.81 -2.29 16.38
CA GLN A 138 -20.17 -2.21 16.96
C GLN A 138 -20.92 -0.98 16.47
N ARG A 139 -20.26 0.20 16.48
CA ARG A 139 -20.89 1.47 16.04
C ARG A 139 -21.26 1.47 14.55
N TRP A 140 -20.53 0.75 13.73
CA TRP A 140 -20.80 0.65 12.28
C TRP A 140 -21.73 -0.51 11.90
N GLY A 141 -22.24 -1.27 12.88
CA GLY A 141 -23.07 -2.43 12.61
C GLY A 141 -22.34 -3.59 11.93
N GLY A 142 -21.02 -3.69 12.14
CA GLY A 142 -20.14 -4.67 11.52
C GLY A 142 -19.30 -4.11 10.36
N TRP A 143 -18.40 -4.95 9.82
CA TRP A 143 -17.57 -4.59 8.65
C TRP A 143 -18.25 -4.89 7.30
N ALA A 144 -19.41 -5.55 7.34
CA ALA A 144 -20.18 -5.78 6.14
C ALA A 144 -20.70 -4.43 5.63
N ASN A 145 -20.35 -4.07 4.40
CA ASN A 145 -20.93 -2.93 3.71
C ASN A 145 -22.35 -3.31 3.27
N THR A 146 -23.23 -3.60 4.22
CA THR A 146 -24.64 -3.76 4.01
C THR A 146 -25.28 -2.37 3.92
N ALA A 147 -24.83 -1.56 2.98
CA ALA A 147 -25.68 -0.56 2.41
C ALA A 147 -26.76 -1.31 1.60
N THR A 148 -27.67 -1.97 2.29
CA THR A 148 -28.99 -2.22 1.77
C THR A 148 -29.60 -0.84 1.60
N THR A 149 -29.41 -0.26 0.42
CA THR A 149 -30.31 0.77 -0.08
C THR A 149 -31.68 0.08 -0.19
N THR A 150 -32.43 0.11 0.90
CA THR A 150 -33.88 -0.08 0.79
C THR A 150 -34.34 1.01 -0.16
N PRO A 151 -34.93 0.68 -1.32
CA PRO A 151 -35.51 1.70 -2.17
C PRO A 151 -36.51 2.48 -1.32
N LYS A 152 -36.32 3.78 -1.21
CA LYS A 152 -37.30 4.67 -0.62
C LYS A 152 -38.55 4.52 -1.49
N GLU A 153 -39.61 3.87 -0.98
CA GLU A 153 -40.90 3.86 -1.64
C GLU A 153 -41.26 5.30 -1.98
N ALA A 154 -41.48 5.54 -3.27
CA ALA A 154 -41.97 6.79 -3.72
C ALA A 154 -43.32 7.03 -3.02
N ALA A 155 -43.38 8.08 -2.22
CA ALA A 155 -44.65 8.55 -1.70
C ALA A 155 -45.54 8.87 -2.91
N THR A 156 -46.58 8.09 -3.09
CA THR A 156 -47.69 8.44 -3.96
C THR A 156 -48.47 9.54 -3.26
N ASP A 157 -48.31 10.77 -3.78
CA ASP A 157 -49.21 11.87 -3.44
C ASP A 157 -50.56 11.54 -4.13
N ASP A 158 -51.58 11.32 -3.30
CA ASP A 158 -52.99 11.43 -3.69
C ASP A 158 -53.48 12.89 -3.49
#